data_21945b3f790bd2cd20cd38b4497ef2d4
#
_entry.id   21945b3f790bd2cd20cd38b4497ef2d4
#
_cell.length_a   1.000
_cell.length_b   1.000
_cell.length_c   1.000
_cell.angle_alpha   90.00
_cell.angle_beta   90.00
_cell.angle_gamma   90.00
#
_symmetry.space_group_name_H-M   'P 1'
#
loop_
_entity.id
_entity.type
_entity.pdbx_description
1 polymer ?
#
loop_
_entity_poly.entity_id
_entity_poly.type
_entity_poly.pdbx_seq_one_letter_code
_entity_poly.pdbx_strand_id
1 'polypeptide(L)'
;MTKLDAMLSRAQAASGSFPAASPALIHVTWDSSPDLEQFLSFISAYCKGRFSSSLAERVTLSSTELLDNAVRYGSLARDFTYRLAIEGGYVAVTMQNTTAPARIEMLTAQLRRLESAPEQVYASELERSMAANSGRRSMLGLARIRHEAEMRIDLQTDANEVIIRAQCKR
;
A
#
# COMPACT_ATOMS: atom_id res chain seq x y z
N MET A 1 12.07 31.76 5.52
CA MET A 1 11.68 30.44 4.96
C MET A 1 11.56 29.48 6.11
N THR A 2 10.36 29.11 6.48
CA THR A 2 10.10 28.25 7.65
C THR A 2 10.34 26.77 7.27
N LYS A 3 10.58 25.93 8.30
CA LYS A 3 10.74 24.48 8.11
C LYS A 3 9.53 23.86 7.39
N LEU A 4 8.36 24.47 7.55
CA LEU A 4 7.11 24.12 6.89
C LEU A 4 7.15 24.40 5.37
N ASP A 5 7.72 25.54 4.94
CA ASP A 5 7.83 25.91 3.53
C ASP A 5 8.78 24.96 2.78
N ALA A 6 9.85 24.51 3.46
CA ALA A 6 10.78 23.52 2.92
C ALA A 6 10.16 22.12 2.80
N MET A 7 9.26 21.75 3.72
CA MET A 7 8.52 20.48 3.67
C MET A 7 7.46 20.50 2.55
N LEU A 8 6.73 21.61 2.39
CA LEU A 8 5.76 21.76 1.30
C LEU A 8 6.41 21.79 -0.08
N SER A 9 7.58 22.43 -0.21
CA SER A 9 8.36 22.46 -1.46
C SER A 9 8.95 21.09 -1.82
N ARG A 10 9.34 20.27 -0.84
CA ARG A 10 9.79 18.88 -1.06
C ARG A 10 8.65 17.94 -1.44
N ALA A 11 7.46 18.13 -0.86
CA ALA A 11 6.28 17.34 -1.22
C ALA A 11 5.83 17.58 -2.68
N GLN A 12 6.11 18.75 -3.24
CA GLN A 12 5.80 19.07 -4.64
C GLN A 12 6.86 18.55 -5.64
N ALA A 13 8.09 18.32 -5.23
CA ALA A 13 9.18 17.84 -6.09
C ALA A 13 9.24 16.31 -6.23
N ALA A 14 8.55 15.55 -5.40
CA ALA A 14 8.48 14.08 -5.44
C ALA A 14 7.32 13.55 -6.30
N SER A 15 6.80 14.32 -7.26
CA SER A 15 5.72 13.90 -8.13
C SER A 15 6.21 13.07 -9.33
N GLY A 16 6.60 11.83 -9.08
CA GLY A 16 6.44 10.77 -10.07
C GLY A 16 4.95 10.71 -10.43
N SER A 17 4.61 10.84 -11.69
CA SER A 17 3.29 11.19 -12.23
C SER A 17 2.18 10.19 -11.94
N PHE A 18 1.64 10.20 -10.73
CA PHE A 18 0.22 9.90 -10.57
C PHE A 18 -0.60 11.10 -11.07
N PRO A 19 -1.77 10.87 -11.71
CA PRO A 19 -2.59 11.96 -12.24
C PRO A 19 -2.82 13.00 -11.14
N ALA A 20 -2.71 14.28 -11.52
CA ALA A 20 -2.83 15.44 -10.66
C ALA A 20 -3.97 15.26 -9.65
N ALA A 21 -3.62 15.35 -8.41
CA ALA A 21 -4.31 14.83 -7.25
C ALA A 21 -5.78 15.26 -7.17
N SER A 22 -6.67 14.30 -7.38
CA SER A 22 -7.97 14.37 -6.72
C SER A 22 -7.75 14.54 -5.21
N PRO A 23 -8.55 15.34 -4.50
CA PRO A 23 -8.33 15.55 -3.08
C PRO A 23 -8.33 14.20 -2.36
N ALA A 24 -7.26 13.95 -1.59
CA ALA A 24 -7.17 12.76 -0.75
C ALA A 24 -8.23 12.86 0.35
N LEU A 25 -8.86 11.71 0.67
CA LEU A 25 -9.71 11.58 1.85
C LEU A 25 -8.84 11.50 3.12
N ILE A 26 -7.72 10.79 3.00
CA ILE A 26 -6.70 10.66 4.04
C ILE A 26 -5.34 10.74 3.36
N HIS A 27 -4.44 11.55 3.92
CA HIS A 27 -3.06 11.66 3.49
C HIS A 27 -2.19 11.85 4.73
N VAL A 28 -1.32 10.87 5.00
CA VAL A 28 -0.44 10.88 6.16
C VAL A 28 0.97 10.50 5.73
N THR A 29 1.94 11.26 6.22
CA THR A 29 3.36 10.96 6.06
C THR A 29 3.98 10.80 7.43
N TRP A 30 4.77 9.74 7.62
CA TRP A 30 5.51 9.48 8.85
C TRP A 30 7.02 9.61 8.60
N ASP A 31 7.70 10.22 9.52
CA ASP A 31 9.16 10.33 9.61
C ASP A 31 9.79 9.28 10.53
N SER A 32 8.94 8.47 11.16
CA SER A 32 9.30 7.42 12.10
C SER A 32 8.31 6.25 12.00
N SER A 33 8.57 5.15 12.69
CA SER A 33 7.63 4.02 12.72
C SER A 33 6.30 4.44 13.35
N PRO A 34 5.16 4.32 12.62
CA PRO A 34 3.85 4.68 13.15
C PRO A 34 3.36 3.65 14.18
N ASP A 35 2.45 4.09 15.04
CA ASP A 35 1.54 3.17 15.72
C ASP A 35 0.53 2.61 14.72
N LEU A 36 0.90 1.47 14.11
CA LEU A 36 0.09 0.84 13.07
C LEU A 36 -1.28 0.42 13.58
N GLU A 37 -1.37 -0.08 14.80
CA GLU A 37 -2.63 -0.58 15.37
C GLU A 37 -3.64 0.57 15.50
N GLN A 38 -3.20 1.68 16.07
CA GLN A 38 -4.03 2.87 16.22
C GLN A 38 -4.45 3.42 14.84
N PHE A 39 -3.52 3.52 13.90
CA PHE A 39 -3.82 4.04 12.57
C PHE A 39 -4.78 3.12 11.80
N LEU A 40 -4.59 1.81 11.82
CA LEU A 40 -5.49 0.84 11.17
C LEU A 40 -6.88 0.84 11.80
N SER A 41 -6.98 1.02 13.12
CA SER A 41 -8.26 1.20 13.81
C SER A 41 -8.99 2.44 13.32
N PHE A 42 -8.28 3.57 13.16
CA PHE A 42 -8.83 4.79 12.57
C PHE A 42 -9.29 4.58 11.13
N ILE A 43 -8.47 3.97 10.26
CA ILE A 43 -8.83 3.65 8.86
C ILE A 43 -10.10 2.81 8.81
N SER A 44 -10.18 1.75 9.61
CA SER A 44 -11.36 0.86 9.66
C SER A 44 -12.63 1.63 10.05
N ALA A 45 -12.56 2.44 11.11
CA ALA A 45 -13.69 3.24 11.56
C ALA A 45 -14.12 4.28 10.51
N TYR A 46 -13.16 4.97 9.89
CA TYR A 46 -13.40 5.94 8.83
C TYR A 46 -14.08 5.29 7.61
N CYS A 47 -13.57 4.15 7.15
CA CYS A 47 -14.12 3.43 6.00
C CYS A 47 -15.53 2.94 6.26
N LYS A 48 -15.83 2.40 7.45
CA LYS A 48 -17.19 1.96 7.85
C LYS A 48 -18.19 3.11 7.84
N GLY A 49 -17.76 4.31 8.22
CA GLY A 49 -18.62 5.50 8.18
C GLY A 49 -18.80 6.12 6.79
N ARG A 50 -17.94 5.75 5.82
CA ARG A 50 -17.87 6.43 4.51
C ARG A 50 -18.30 5.58 3.33
N PHE A 51 -18.14 4.26 3.42
CA PHE A 51 -18.34 3.31 2.33
C PHE A 51 -19.38 2.23 2.70
N SER A 52 -19.86 1.47 1.72
CA SER A 52 -20.60 0.24 1.99
C SER A 52 -19.72 -0.75 2.77
N SER A 53 -20.34 -1.68 3.49
CA SER A 53 -19.61 -2.68 4.32
C SER A 53 -18.55 -3.42 3.50
N SER A 54 -18.92 -3.96 2.36
CA SER A 54 -18.00 -4.69 1.47
C SER A 54 -16.83 -3.81 1.00
N LEU A 55 -17.08 -2.57 0.58
CA LEU A 55 -16.02 -1.67 0.15
C LEU A 55 -15.11 -1.24 1.32
N ALA A 56 -15.69 -1.03 2.51
CA ALA A 56 -14.94 -0.71 3.71
C ALA A 56 -13.99 -1.85 4.10
N GLU A 57 -14.43 -3.11 4.02
CA GLU A 57 -13.62 -4.30 4.28
C GLU A 57 -12.46 -4.41 3.28
N ARG A 58 -12.73 -4.24 1.98
CA ARG A 58 -11.71 -4.28 0.92
C ARG A 58 -10.64 -3.21 1.11
N VAL A 59 -11.04 -1.98 1.41
CA VAL A 59 -10.12 -0.85 1.66
C VAL A 59 -9.32 -1.08 2.93
N THR A 60 -9.95 -1.56 4.00
CA THR A 60 -9.27 -1.83 5.28
C THR A 60 -8.24 -2.95 5.12
N LEU A 61 -8.60 -4.07 4.46
CA LEU A 61 -7.67 -5.15 4.17
C LEU A 61 -6.47 -4.66 3.37
N SER A 62 -6.72 -3.93 2.28
CA SER A 62 -5.64 -3.41 1.44
C SER A 62 -4.73 -2.43 2.17
N SER A 63 -5.31 -1.57 3.03
CA SER A 63 -4.54 -0.66 3.87
C SER A 63 -3.66 -1.43 4.85
N THR A 64 -4.18 -2.47 5.49
CA THR A 64 -3.43 -3.32 6.43
C THR A 64 -2.23 -3.97 5.75
N GLU A 65 -2.44 -4.61 4.59
CA GLU A 65 -1.38 -5.33 3.90
C GLU A 65 -0.31 -4.39 3.32
N LEU A 66 -0.70 -3.23 2.78
CA LEU A 66 0.25 -2.26 2.24
C LEU A 66 1.07 -1.59 3.35
N LEU A 67 0.44 -1.23 4.47
CA LEU A 67 1.14 -0.63 5.62
C LEU A 67 2.12 -1.63 6.26
N ASP A 68 1.69 -2.88 6.46
CA ASP A 68 2.54 -3.92 7.01
C ASP A 68 3.75 -4.18 6.10
N ASN A 69 3.56 -4.20 4.79
CA ASN A 69 4.63 -4.30 3.81
C ASN A 69 5.60 -3.10 3.87
N ALA A 70 5.07 -1.88 3.97
CA ALA A 70 5.87 -0.67 4.04
C ALA A 70 6.76 -0.66 5.29
N VAL A 71 6.23 -1.02 6.46
CA VAL A 71 6.99 -1.09 7.71
C VAL A 71 8.02 -2.23 7.70
N ARG A 72 7.67 -3.38 7.12
CA ARG A 72 8.60 -4.54 7.08
C ARG A 72 9.74 -4.39 6.10
N TYR A 73 9.50 -3.77 4.97
CA TYR A 73 10.42 -3.77 3.83
C TYR A 73 10.93 -2.38 3.48
N GLY A 74 10.31 -1.35 4.03
CA GLY A 74 10.75 0.02 3.89
C GLY A 74 12.05 0.30 4.65
N SER A 75 12.76 1.33 4.21
CA SER A 75 13.87 1.88 4.98
C SER A 75 13.31 2.78 6.06
N LEU A 76 13.49 2.39 7.34
CA LEU A 76 13.09 3.21 8.50
C LEU A 76 13.82 4.56 8.59
N ALA A 77 14.83 4.78 7.74
CA ALA A 77 15.58 6.04 7.67
C ALA A 77 14.91 7.11 6.79
N ARG A 78 13.75 6.82 6.20
CA ARG A 78 13.04 7.75 5.31
C ARG A 78 11.54 7.70 5.54
N ASP A 79 10.90 8.81 5.22
CA ASP A 79 9.46 8.97 5.29
C ASP A 79 8.73 7.94 4.44
N PHE A 80 7.60 7.48 4.93
CA PHE A 80 6.65 6.76 4.11
C PHE A 80 5.27 7.44 4.16
N THR A 81 4.56 7.36 3.06
CA THR A 81 3.31 8.09 2.86
C THR A 81 2.18 7.12 2.53
N TYR A 82 1.09 7.25 3.28
CA TYR A 82 -0.19 6.60 3.02
C TYR A 82 -1.18 7.61 2.43
N ARG A 83 -1.91 7.19 1.40
CA ARG A 83 -2.96 7.99 0.80
C ARG A 83 -4.19 7.13 0.49
N LEU A 84 -5.36 7.58 0.95
CA LEU A 84 -6.67 7.06 0.55
C LEU A 84 -7.39 8.15 -0.24
N ALA A 85 -7.88 7.82 -1.45
CA ALA A 85 -8.55 8.78 -2.32
C ALA A 85 -9.70 8.15 -3.11
N ILE A 86 -10.60 8.99 -3.62
CA ILE A 86 -11.58 8.63 -4.65
C ILE A 86 -11.19 9.35 -5.93
N GLU A 87 -10.91 8.60 -6.99
CA GLU A 87 -10.42 9.12 -8.26
C GLU A 87 -11.16 8.46 -9.42
N GLY A 88 -11.87 9.26 -10.22
CA GLY A 88 -12.56 8.75 -11.42
C GLY A 88 -13.56 7.62 -11.16
N GLY A 89 -14.22 7.59 -9.99
CA GLY A 89 -15.14 6.52 -9.60
C GLY A 89 -14.47 5.29 -8.98
N TYR A 90 -13.16 5.34 -8.74
CA TYR A 90 -12.39 4.31 -8.04
C TYR A 90 -12.03 4.78 -6.64
N VAL A 91 -11.98 3.84 -5.70
CA VAL A 91 -11.31 4.04 -4.41
C VAL A 91 -9.91 3.47 -4.53
N ALA A 92 -8.92 4.28 -4.16
CA ALA A 92 -7.51 3.92 -4.25
C ALA A 92 -6.81 4.10 -2.90
N VAL A 93 -6.08 3.06 -2.49
CA VAL A 93 -5.11 3.08 -1.39
C VAL A 93 -3.72 3.09 -2.00
N THR A 94 -2.92 4.08 -1.65
CA THR A 94 -1.55 4.23 -2.15
C THR A 94 -0.59 4.25 -0.98
N MET A 95 0.49 3.49 -1.07
CA MET A 95 1.61 3.50 -0.16
C MET A 95 2.89 3.83 -0.90
N GLN A 96 3.64 4.80 -0.40
CA GLN A 96 4.92 5.23 -0.93
C GLN A 96 5.98 5.11 0.15
N ASN A 97 7.08 4.45 -0.17
CA ASN A 97 8.23 4.29 0.73
C ASN A 97 9.53 4.04 -0.07
N THR A 98 10.66 4.06 0.61
CA THR A 98 11.94 3.65 0.02
C THR A 98 12.32 2.26 0.48
N THR A 99 12.95 1.49 -0.40
CA THR A 99 13.42 0.12 -0.10
C THR A 99 14.70 -0.22 -0.87
N ALA A 100 15.33 -1.34 -0.55
CA ALA A 100 16.52 -1.80 -1.25
C ALA A 100 16.19 -2.28 -2.68
N PRO A 101 17.09 -2.08 -3.67
CA PRO A 101 16.87 -2.49 -5.06
C PRO A 101 16.48 -3.97 -5.22
N ALA A 102 17.12 -4.87 -4.49
CA ALA A 102 16.76 -6.29 -4.51
C ALA A 102 15.32 -6.59 -4.08
N ARG A 103 14.74 -5.74 -3.22
CA ARG A 103 13.32 -5.83 -2.83
C ARG A 103 12.40 -5.34 -3.93
N ILE A 104 12.80 -4.31 -4.67
CA ILE A 104 12.05 -3.81 -5.83
C ILE A 104 11.95 -4.90 -6.90
N GLU A 105 13.04 -5.60 -7.19
CA GLU A 105 13.08 -6.71 -8.13
C GLU A 105 12.14 -7.84 -7.69
N MET A 106 12.21 -8.25 -6.43
CA MET A 106 11.32 -9.27 -5.86
C MET A 106 9.85 -8.88 -5.96
N LEU A 107 9.51 -7.65 -5.60
CA LEU A 107 8.16 -7.09 -5.65
C LEU A 107 7.63 -7.08 -7.08
N THR A 108 8.45 -6.61 -8.03
CA THR A 108 8.11 -6.57 -9.45
C THR A 108 7.85 -7.98 -10.00
N ALA A 109 8.71 -8.94 -9.67
CA ALA A 109 8.53 -10.33 -10.09
C ALA A 109 7.25 -10.94 -9.50
N GLN A 110 6.94 -10.65 -8.24
CA GLN A 110 5.71 -11.12 -7.60
C GLN A 110 4.46 -10.54 -8.24
N LEU A 111 4.43 -9.24 -8.51
CA LEU A 111 3.27 -8.61 -9.15
C LEU A 111 3.02 -9.16 -10.55
N ARG A 112 4.07 -9.40 -11.35
CA ARG A 112 3.94 -10.08 -12.65
C ARG A 112 3.32 -11.48 -12.51
N ARG A 113 3.68 -12.24 -11.48
CA ARG A 113 3.06 -13.55 -11.22
C ARG A 113 1.60 -13.40 -10.82
N LEU A 114 1.27 -12.43 -9.97
CA LEU A 114 -0.12 -12.14 -9.57
C LEU A 114 -0.98 -11.68 -10.74
N GLU A 115 -0.43 -10.97 -11.71
CA GLU A 115 -1.15 -10.59 -12.94
C GLU A 115 -1.45 -11.78 -13.84
N SER A 116 -0.50 -12.71 -13.97
CA SER A 116 -0.63 -13.86 -14.87
C SER A 116 -1.45 -15.02 -14.29
N ALA A 117 -1.40 -15.26 -12.98
CA ALA A 117 -2.02 -16.40 -12.32
C ALA A 117 -2.44 -16.09 -10.88
N PRO A 118 -3.38 -15.14 -10.63
CA PRO A 118 -3.70 -14.64 -9.30
C PRO A 118 -4.16 -15.74 -8.33
N GLU A 119 -5.00 -16.66 -8.76
CA GLU A 119 -5.54 -17.75 -7.96
C GLU A 119 -4.47 -18.75 -7.52
N GLN A 120 -3.59 -19.13 -8.45
CA GLN A 120 -2.50 -20.08 -8.18
C GLN A 120 -1.47 -19.47 -7.23
N VAL A 121 -1.16 -18.18 -7.40
CA VAL A 121 -0.25 -17.45 -6.51
C VAL A 121 -0.85 -17.36 -5.11
N TYR A 122 -2.13 -17.00 -5.00
CA TYR A 122 -2.82 -16.94 -3.71
C TYR A 122 -2.79 -18.29 -2.99
N ALA A 123 -3.20 -19.38 -3.65
CA ALA A 123 -3.20 -20.72 -3.08
C ALA A 123 -1.80 -21.15 -2.61
N SER A 124 -0.77 -20.93 -3.45
CA SER A 124 0.60 -21.31 -3.12
C SER A 124 1.19 -20.49 -1.95
N GLU A 125 0.86 -19.20 -1.86
CA GLU A 125 1.30 -18.36 -0.74
C GLU A 125 0.55 -18.68 0.56
N LEU A 126 -0.72 -19.06 0.47
CA LEU A 126 -1.51 -19.51 1.60
C LEU A 126 -0.93 -20.82 2.18
N GLU A 127 -0.67 -21.81 1.32
CA GLU A 127 -0.03 -23.08 1.72
C GLU A 127 1.34 -22.84 2.38
N ARG A 128 2.16 -21.97 1.81
CA ARG A 128 3.46 -21.59 2.41
C ARG A 128 3.30 -20.92 3.76
N SER A 129 2.29 -20.06 3.90
CA SER A 129 1.99 -19.40 5.17
C SER A 129 1.57 -20.38 6.25
N MET A 130 0.79 -21.40 5.88
CA MET A 130 0.35 -22.45 6.80
C MET A 130 1.47 -23.42 7.17
N ALA A 131 2.35 -23.76 6.22
CA ALA A 131 3.48 -24.66 6.44
C ALA A 131 4.64 -24.01 7.21
N ALA A 132 4.75 -22.69 7.18
CA ALA A 132 5.76 -21.95 7.89
C ALA A 132 5.40 -21.83 9.38
N ASN A 133 5.77 -22.83 10.18
CA ASN A 133 5.86 -22.67 11.62
C ASN A 133 6.84 -21.53 11.93
N SER A 134 6.30 -20.34 12.14
CA SER A 134 6.95 -19.11 12.59
C SER A 134 8.15 -18.60 11.76
N GLY A 135 8.03 -17.42 11.20
CA GLY A 135 9.13 -16.55 10.82
C GLY A 135 9.42 -16.33 9.33
N ARG A 136 9.13 -17.25 8.43
CA ARG A 136 9.16 -16.97 6.99
C ARG A 136 7.82 -16.36 6.56
N ARG A 137 7.78 -15.07 6.62
CA ARG A 137 6.60 -14.28 6.22
C ARG A 137 6.38 -14.42 4.74
N SER A 138 5.27 -15.02 4.39
CA SER A 138 4.84 -15.24 3.02
C SER A 138 4.55 -13.89 2.37
N MET A 139 4.69 -13.82 1.05
CA MET A 139 4.28 -12.66 0.27
C MET A 139 2.76 -12.64 0.05
N LEU A 140 2.03 -13.23 0.99
CA LEU A 140 0.59 -13.41 0.97
C LEU A 140 -0.18 -12.08 0.90
N GLY A 141 0.37 -11.00 1.48
CA GLY A 141 -0.34 -9.72 1.58
C GLY A 141 -0.81 -9.16 0.24
N LEU A 142 0.06 -9.11 -0.78
CA LEU A 142 -0.34 -8.64 -2.11
C LEU A 142 -1.33 -9.61 -2.79
N ALA A 143 -1.17 -10.92 -2.56
CA ALA A 143 -2.10 -11.91 -3.06
C ALA A 143 -3.50 -11.76 -2.43
N ARG A 144 -3.57 -11.44 -1.14
CA ARG A 144 -4.83 -11.12 -0.44
C ARG A 144 -5.50 -9.87 -1.00
N ILE A 145 -4.74 -8.81 -1.24
CA ILE A 145 -5.28 -7.60 -1.87
C ILE A 145 -5.90 -7.94 -3.22
N ARG A 146 -5.23 -8.75 -4.02
CA ARG A 146 -5.71 -9.12 -5.35
C ARG A 146 -6.89 -10.08 -5.33
N HIS A 147 -6.86 -11.09 -4.44
CA HIS A 147 -7.85 -12.17 -4.38
C HIS A 147 -9.02 -11.87 -3.43
N GLU A 148 -8.73 -11.50 -2.17
CA GLU A 148 -9.77 -11.27 -1.15
C GLU A 148 -10.39 -9.87 -1.25
N ALA A 149 -9.55 -8.83 -1.42
CA ALA A 149 -10.05 -7.47 -1.60
C ALA A 149 -10.48 -7.17 -3.04
N GLU A 150 -10.21 -8.03 -4.01
CA GLU A 150 -10.51 -7.85 -5.43
C GLU A 150 -10.05 -6.47 -5.96
N MET A 151 -8.93 -5.98 -5.48
CA MET A 151 -8.35 -4.71 -5.91
C MET A 151 -7.25 -4.95 -6.94
N ARG A 152 -7.22 -4.12 -7.96
CA ARG A 152 -6.09 -4.07 -8.91
C ARG A 152 -4.91 -3.42 -8.20
N ILE A 153 -3.71 -3.97 -8.42
CA ILE A 153 -2.46 -3.44 -7.86
C ILE A 153 -1.61 -2.90 -9.00
N ASP A 154 -1.17 -1.66 -8.87
CA ASP A 154 -0.22 -0.99 -9.75
C ASP A 154 1.05 -0.66 -8.94
N LEU A 155 2.23 -0.83 -9.57
CA LEU A 155 3.53 -0.53 -9.00
C LEU A 155 4.24 0.52 -9.85
N GLN A 156 4.77 1.53 -9.20
CA GLN A 156 5.70 2.48 -9.81
C GLN A 156 6.98 2.50 -8.97
N THR A 157 8.11 2.64 -9.63
CA THR A 157 9.43 2.68 -8.98
C THR A 157 10.27 3.78 -9.58
N ASP A 158 10.98 4.52 -8.74
CA ASP A 158 12.00 5.50 -9.14
C ASP A 158 13.21 5.35 -8.22
N ALA A 159 14.34 4.92 -8.78
CA ALA A 159 15.54 4.55 -8.03
C ALA A 159 15.20 3.56 -6.89
N ASN A 160 15.23 4.03 -5.64
CA ASN A 160 14.91 3.23 -4.45
C ASN A 160 13.50 3.51 -3.90
N GLU A 161 12.75 4.39 -4.56
CA GLU A 161 11.39 4.72 -4.18
C GLU A 161 10.41 3.72 -4.80
N VAL A 162 9.43 3.32 -4.00
CA VAL A 162 8.37 2.40 -4.39
C VAL A 162 7.02 3.04 -4.08
N ILE A 163 6.14 3.04 -5.08
CA ILE A 163 4.76 3.45 -4.91
C ILE A 163 3.88 2.28 -5.32
N ILE A 164 3.13 1.73 -4.36
CA ILE A 164 2.15 0.67 -4.60
C ILE A 164 0.76 1.26 -4.44
N ARG A 165 -0.08 1.01 -5.43
CA ARG A 165 -1.46 1.47 -5.45
C ARG A 165 -2.41 0.29 -5.62
N ALA A 166 -3.33 0.12 -4.68
CA ALA A 166 -4.45 -0.81 -4.79
C ALA A 166 -5.74 -0.03 -5.07
N GLN A 167 -6.53 -0.44 -6.07
CA GLN A 167 -7.73 0.28 -6.46
C GLN A 167 -8.87 -0.63 -6.90
N CYS A 168 -10.11 -0.22 -6.61
CA CYS A 168 -11.33 -0.88 -7.09
C CYS A 168 -12.42 0.14 -7.41
N LYS A 169 -13.43 -0.26 -8.19
CA LYS A 169 -14.63 0.57 -8.38
C LYS A 169 -15.33 0.82 -7.05
N ARG A 170 -15.83 2.03 -6.91
CA ARG A 170 -16.66 2.46 -5.79
C ARG A 170 -18.06 1.85 -5.87
#